data_9a96aa94eeb1b898eecb7621139fbb5a
#
_entry.id   9a96aa94eeb1b898eecb7621139fbb5a
#
_cell.length_a   1.000
_cell.length_b   1.000
_cell.length_c   1.000
_cell.angle_alpha   90.00
_cell.angle_beta   90.00
_cell.angle_gamma   90.00
#
_symmetry.space_group_name_H-M   'P 1'
#
loop_
_entity.id
_entity.type
_entity.pdbx_description
1 polymer ?
#
loop_
_entity_poly.entity_id
_entity_poly.type
_entity_poly.pdbx_seq_one_letter_code
_entity_poly.pdbx_strand_id
1 'polypeptide(L)'
;MKRSTLDFSENTVLITGGAGDIGKATALAFAQSGARIVLADKNSVRVAEVAAELQADNYVVASYEVDVGDSGNCERLAEQVKREIGDIAVLVNNAGVTSPTKIDDQDAVDHWERMIKVNLSGVFHMSRAFVGQLRATSGSIVNVSSVAGFVAISGVFGYSAAKAGVRSLTQVLARELGADGIRVNAVAPSVIATRMTIPRRQDKEFMDRVMSRTPSGRMGDPEDVAWPIVFLASPLACYINGVTLPVDGGYLAT
;
A
#
# COMPACT_ATOMS: atom_id res chain seq x y z
N MET A 1 7.91 -9.51 -26.32
CA MET A 1 8.22 -9.41 -24.88
C MET A 1 7.85 -10.73 -24.22
N LYS A 2 8.77 -11.38 -23.51
CA LYS A 2 8.47 -12.58 -22.69
C LYS A 2 7.66 -12.13 -21.47
N ARG A 3 6.36 -12.45 -21.43
CA ARG A 3 5.43 -12.17 -20.33
C ARG A 3 5.51 -13.18 -19.17
N SER A 4 6.62 -13.90 -19.01
CA SER A 4 6.59 -15.16 -18.25
C SER A 4 7.23 -15.11 -16.86
N THR A 5 7.64 -13.94 -16.37
CA THR A 5 8.36 -13.89 -15.09
C THR A 5 7.96 -12.67 -14.25
N LEU A 6 7.96 -12.85 -12.93
CA LEU A 6 7.93 -11.78 -11.95
C LEU A 6 9.36 -11.22 -11.81
N ASP A 7 9.90 -10.66 -12.90
CA ASP A 7 11.23 -10.11 -12.96
C ASP A 7 11.17 -8.58 -12.93
N PHE A 8 11.81 -7.99 -11.94
CA PHE A 8 11.93 -6.56 -11.69
C PHE A 8 13.40 -6.08 -11.66
N SER A 9 14.34 -6.85 -12.22
CA SER A 9 15.79 -6.62 -12.12
C SER A 9 16.24 -5.23 -12.61
N GLU A 10 15.49 -4.61 -13.51
CA GLU A 10 15.76 -3.25 -14.00
C GLU A 10 14.86 -2.17 -13.39
N ASN A 11 14.02 -2.55 -12.42
CA ASN A 11 13.01 -1.67 -11.89
C ASN A 11 13.35 -1.15 -10.49
N THR A 12 13.08 0.14 -10.28
CA THR A 12 13.05 0.73 -8.95
C THR A 12 11.61 0.76 -8.43
N VAL A 13 11.38 0.23 -7.25
CA VAL A 13 10.08 0.12 -6.59
C VAL A 13 10.08 0.98 -5.33
N LEU A 14 9.18 1.96 -5.26
CA LEU A 14 8.99 2.77 -4.07
C LEU A 14 7.77 2.28 -3.27
N ILE A 15 7.96 2.07 -1.97
CA ILE A 15 6.94 1.57 -1.05
C ILE A 15 6.79 2.54 0.12
N THR A 16 5.60 3.16 0.25
CA THR A 16 5.27 3.98 1.42
C THR A 16 4.80 3.11 2.59
N GLY A 17 5.00 3.57 3.82
CA GLY A 17 4.74 2.73 4.98
C GLY A 17 5.71 1.54 5.06
N GLY A 18 6.95 1.73 4.59
CA GLY A 18 7.99 0.71 4.51
C GLY A 18 8.46 0.17 5.87
N ALA A 19 8.22 0.92 6.95
CA ALA A 19 8.48 0.48 8.31
C ALA A 19 7.41 -0.49 8.86
N GLY A 20 6.26 -0.63 8.18
CA GLY A 20 5.15 -1.52 8.53
C GLY A 20 5.38 -2.96 8.05
N ASP A 21 4.60 -3.90 8.63
CA ASP A 21 4.79 -5.33 8.34
C ASP A 21 4.43 -5.69 6.89
N ILE A 22 3.33 -5.15 6.34
CA ILE A 22 2.97 -5.33 4.92
C ILE A 22 4.00 -4.65 4.02
N GLY A 23 4.45 -3.44 4.38
CA GLY A 23 5.48 -2.71 3.61
C GLY A 23 6.79 -3.49 3.53
N LYS A 24 7.26 -4.04 4.66
CA LYS A 24 8.47 -4.89 4.73
C LYS A 24 8.32 -6.16 3.89
N ALA A 25 7.19 -6.89 4.04
CA ALA A 25 6.94 -8.10 3.25
C ALA A 25 6.87 -7.80 1.75
N THR A 26 6.24 -6.67 1.37
CA THR A 26 6.18 -6.21 -0.02
C THR A 26 7.57 -5.88 -0.55
N ALA A 27 8.41 -5.20 0.24
CA ALA A 27 9.78 -4.89 -0.12
C ALA A 27 10.60 -6.16 -0.35
N LEU A 28 10.49 -7.14 0.54
CA LEU A 28 11.17 -8.43 0.40
C LEU A 28 10.72 -9.17 -0.86
N ALA A 29 9.42 -9.23 -1.14
CA ALA A 29 8.89 -9.90 -2.32
C ALA A 29 9.37 -9.26 -3.64
N PHE A 30 9.43 -7.93 -3.72
CA PHE A 30 10.02 -7.24 -4.87
C PHE A 30 11.54 -7.43 -4.95
N ALA A 31 12.25 -7.38 -3.84
CA ALA A 31 13.70 -7.62 -3.79
C ALA A 31 14.05 -9.03 -4.26
N GLN A 32 13.31 -10.06 -3.84
CA GLN A 32 13.41 -11.43 -4.33
C GLN A 32 13.11 -11.55 -5.83
N SER A 33 12.33 -10.61 -6.38
CA SER A 33 12.06 -10.49 -7.81
C SER A 33 13.09 -9.62 -8.55
N GLY A 34 14.19 -9.24 -7.90
CA GLY A 34 15.32 -8.53 -8.49
C GLY A 34 15.23 -7.00 -8.42
N ALA A 35 14.17 -6.41 -7.86
CA ALA A 35 13.98 -4.97 -7.83
C ALA A 35 15.00 -4.24 -6.93
N ARG A 36 15.33 -3.00 -7.32
CA ARG A 36 15.88 -2.01 -6.39
C ARG A 36 14.73 -1.42 -5.57
N ILE A 37 14.88 -1.37 -4.26
CA ILE A 37 13.84 -0.96 -3.32
C ILE A 37 14.11 0.45 -2.77
N VAL A 38 13.06 1.27 -2.74
CA VAL A 38 13.02 2.55 -2.04
C VAL A 38 11.92 2.46 -0.97
N LEU A 39 12.31 2.42 0.29
CA LEU A 39 11.39 2.45 1.42
C LEU A 39 11.16 3.88 1.87
N ALA A 40 9.92 4.26 2.08
CA ALA A 40 9.56 5.58 2.59
C ALA A 40 8.57 5.44 3.76
N ASP A 41 8.85 6.11 4.89
CA ASP A 41 8.00 6.08 6.08
C ASP A 41 8.17 7.36 6.90
N LYS A 42 7.18 7.71 7.70
CA LYS A 42 7.27 8.83 8.65
C LYS A 42 8.24 8.54 9.82
N ASN A 43 8.39 7.26 10.16
CA ASN A 43 9.34 6.81 11.19
C ASN A 43 10.69 6.53 10.53
N SER A 44 11.55 7.57 10.45
CA SER A 44 12.86 7.52 9.82
C SER A 44 13.79 6.45 10.44
N VAL A 45 13.72 6.27 11.76
CA VAL A 45 14.54 5.26 12.47
C VAL A 45 14.10 3.86 12.05
N ARG A 46 12.80 3.57 12.14
CA ARG A 46 12.32 2.21 11.84
C ARG A 46 12.46 1.84 10.36
N VAL A 47 12.27 2.78 9.43
CA VAL A 47 12.45 2.49 8.01
C VAL A 47 13.91 2.24 7.66
N ALA A 48 14.85 2.91 8.32
CA ALA A 48 16.28 2.65 8.19
C ALA A 48 16.67 1.27 8.74
N GLU A 49 16.09 0.84 9.87
CA GLU A 49 16.29 -0.52 10.40
C GLU A 49 15.82 -1.59 9.41
N VAL A 50 14.61 -1.44 8.85
CA VAL A 50 14.09 -2.38 7.84
C VAL A 50 14.96 -2.40 6.59
N ALA A 51 15.45 -1.25 6.14
CA ALA A 51 16.38 -1.19 5.02
C ALA A 51 17.68 -1.93 5.32
N ALA A 52 18.26 -1.75 6.52
CA ALA A 52 19.46 -2.43 6.94
C ALA A 52 19.27 -3.96 7.05
N GLU A 53 18.13 -4.42 7.55
CA GLU A 53 17.77 -5.85 7.57
C GLU A 53 17.80 -6.46 6.15
N LEU A 54 17.19 -5.79 5.16
CA LEU A 54 17.17 -6.27 3.77
C LEU A 54 18.55 -6.15 3.09
N GLN A 55 19.32 -5.11 3.41
CA GLN A 55 20.68 -4.94 2.90
C GLN A 55 21.63 -6.05 3.42
N ALA A 56 21.41 -6.53 4.64
CA ALA A 56 22.17 -7.66 5.20
C ALA A 56 21.97 -8.96 4.40
N ASP A 57 20.82 -9.09 3.73
CA ASP A 57 20.51 -10.18 2.79
C ASP A 57 20.97 -9.88 1.35
N ASN A 58 21.83 -8.87 1.16
CA ASN A 58 22.39 -8.41 -0.12
C ASN A 58 21.37 -7.78 -1.10
N TYR A 59 20.19 -7.33 -0.64
CA TYR A 59 19.28 -6.59 -1.49
C TYR A 59 19.67 -5.10 -1.61
N VAL A 60 19.36 -4.50 -2.75
CA VAL A 60 19.63 -3.07 -3.00
C VAL A 60 18.45 -2.25 -2.48
N VAL A 61 18.64 -1.60 -1.33
CA VAL A 61 17.57 -0.87 -0.62
C VAL A 61 18.08 0.51 -0.20
N ALA A 62 17.27 1.53 -0.45
CA ALA A 62 17.40 2.87 0.12
C ALA A 62 16.18 3.19 1.01
N SER A 63 16.35 4.05 2.01
CA SER A 63 15.27 4.48 2.90
C SER A 63 15.21 5.98 3.03
N TYR A 64 13.99 6.52 3.12
CA TYR A 64 13.71 7.96 3.23
C TYR A 64 12.60 8.22 4.25
N GLU A 65 12.66 9.39 4.89
CA GLU A 65 11.58 9.89 5.71
C GLU A 65 10.54 10.60 4.84
N VAL A 66 9.23 10.30 5.04
CA VAL A 66 8.13 11.01 4.38
C VAL A 66 6.85 10.99 5.23
N ASP A 67 6.25 12.16 5.47
CA ASP A 67 4.84 12.24 5.86
C ASP A 67 3.99 12.36 4.59
N VAL A 68 3.32 11.28 4.20
CA VAL A 68 2.45 11.26 3.01
C VAL A 68 1.26 12.22 3.13
N GLY A 69 0.90 12.63 4.35
CA GLY A 69 -0.13 13.65 4.60
C GLY A 69 0.31 15.08 4.26
N ASP A 70 1.57 15.30 3.91
CA ASP A 70 2.14 16.59 3.50
C ASP A 70 2.57 16.50 2.03
N SER A 71 1.85 17.21 1.15
CA SER A 71 2.13 17.20 -0.29
C SER A 71 3.51 17.73 -0.64
N GLY A 72 3.98 18.79 0.06
CA GLY A 72 5.31 19.34 -0.15
C GLY A 72 6.43 18.38 0.28
N ASN A 73 6.18 17.57 1.31
CA ASN A 73 7.11 16.51 1.72
C ASN A 73 7.21 15.41 0.66
N CYS A 74 6.06 15.03 0.06
CA CYS A 74 6.02 14.06 -1.04
C CYS A 74 6.75 14.56 -2.30
N GLU A 75 6.58 15.84 -2.66
CA GLU A 75 7.26 16.47 -3.81
C GLU A 75 8.78 16.49 -3.60
N ARG A 76 9.25 16.90 -2.41
CA ARG A 76 10.69 16.87 -2.07
C ARG A 76 11.27 15.46 -2.14
N LEU A 77 10.54 14.46 -1.64
CA LEU A 77 10.95 13.06 -1.77
C LEU A 77 11.09 12.64 -3.24
N ALA A 78 10.13 13.02 -4.08
CA ALA A 78 10.17 12.64 -5.50
C ALA A 78 11.39 13.24 -6.22
N GLU A 79 11.73 14.50 -5.94
CA GLU A 79 12.94 15.14 -6.45
C GLU A 79 14.22 14.47 -5.92
N GLN A 80 14.24 14.13 -4.64
CA GLN A 80 15.38 13.47 -4.01
C GLN A 80 15.62 12.08 -4.59
N VAL A 81 14.58 11.25 -4.69
CA VAL A 81 14.66 9.90 -5.26
C VAL A 81 15.13 9.97 -6.71
N LYS A 82 14.56 10.90 -7.52
CA LYS A 82 14.99 11.07 -8.92
C LYS A 82 16.47 11.42 -9.04
N ARG A 83 16.99 12.29 -8.19
CA ARG A 83 18.38 12.73 -8.20
C ARG A 83 19.34 11.63 -7.75
N GLU A 84 18.99 10.86 -6.72
CA GLU A 84 19.88 9.91 -6.04
C GLU A 84 19.77 8.49 -6.58
N ILE A 85 18.60 8.09 -7.06
CA ILE A 85 18.28 6.73 -7.47
C ILE A 85 17.91 6.64 -8.95
N GLY A 86 17.20 7.63 -9.49
CA GLY A 86 16.59 7.64 -10.81
C GLY A 86 15.07 7.55 -10.77
N ASP A 87 14.47 7.32 -11.94
CA ASP A 87 13.03 7.20 -12.06
C ASP A 87 12.53 5.86 -11.48
N ILE A 88 11.43 5.91 -10.72
CA ILE A 88 10.77 4.68 -10.24
C ILE A 88 9.87 4.08 -11.33
N ALA A 89 9.77 2.74 -11.35
CA ALA A 89 8.86 2.01 -12.23
C ALA A 89 7.58 1.54 -11.51
N VAL A 90 7.63 1.43 -10.18
CA VAL A 90 6.47 1.01 -9.37
C VAL A 90 6.35 1.91 -8.14
N LEU A 91 5.12 2.39 -7.90
CA LEU A 91 4.74 3.05 -6.66
C LEU A 91 3.74 2.18 -5.89
N VAL A 92 4.10 1.77 -4.67
CA VAL A 92 3.18 1.09 -3.76
C VAL A 92 2.74 2.06 -2.66
N ASN A 93 1.49 2.51 -2.72
CA ASN A 93 0.86 3.33 -1.70
C ASN A 93 0.33 2.43 -0.57
N ASN A 94 1.20 2.07 0.36
CA ASN A 94 0.89 1.21 1.49
C ASN A 94 0.79 1.97 2.83
N ALA A 95 1.32 3.17 2.95
CA ALA A 95 1.20 3.97 4.17
C ALA A 95 -0.26 4.12 4.62
N GLY A 96 -0.51 3.88 5.89
CA GLY A 96 -1.85 3.98 6.45
C GLY A 96 -1.86 3.88 7.96
N VAL A 97 -2.92 4.43 8.54
CA VAL A 97 -3.18 4.40 9.98
C VAL A 97 -4.64 4.02 10.23
N THR A 98 -4.89 3.39 11.37
CA THR A 98 -6.25 3.14 11.85
C THR A 98 -6.28 3.21 13.38
N SER A 99 -7.39 3.64 13.91
CA SER A 99 -7.71 3.53 15.33
C SER A 99 -9.23 3.45 15.49
N PRO A 100 -9.74 2.74 16.50
CA PRO A 100 -11.17 2.74 16.80
C PRO A 100 -11.62 4.13 17.26
N THR A 101 -12.79 4.55 16.81
CA THR A 101 -13.45 5.81 17.22
C THR A 101 -14.94 5.70 16.95
N LYS A 102 -15.78 6.16 17.90
CA LYS A 102 -17.23 6.27 17.72
C LYS A 102 -17.59 7.65 17.19
N ILE A 103 -18.75 7.75 16.56
CA ILE A 103 -19.20 8.99 15.94
C ILE A 103 -19.45 10.13 16.95
N ASP A 104 -19.73 9.78 18.19
CA ASP A 104 -20.03 10.67 19.31
C ASP A 104 -18.82 10.89 20.26
N ASP A 105 -17.65 10.34 19.95
CA ASP A 105 -16.42 10.61 20.70
C ASP A 105 -16.00 12.08 20.50
N GLN A 106 -15.41 12.68 21.54
CA GLN A 106 -15.00 14.10 21.49
C GLN A 106 -13.95 14.39 20.41
N ASP A 107 -13.11 13.43 20.09
CA ASP A 107 -12.04 13.51 19.08
C ASP A 107 -12.46 12.98 17.70
N ALA A 108 -13.76 12.72 17.48
CA ALA A 108 -14.27 12.13 16.25
C ALA A 108 -13.88 12.93 14.99
N VAL A 109 -13.88 14.27 15.08
CA VAL A 109 -13.51 15.17 13.97
C VAL A 109 -12.01 15.07 13.67
N ASP A 110 -11.15 15.20 14.69
CA ASP A 110 -9.70 15.09 14.53
C ASP A 110 -9.29 13.71 14.01
N HIS A 111 -9.98 12.68 14.50
CA HIS A 111 -9.81 11.31 14.02
C HIS A 111 -10.18 11.18 12.53
N TRP A 112 -11.32 11.73 12.12
CA TRP A 112 -11.74 11.76 10.73
C TRP A 112 -10.70 12.45 9.84
N GLU A 113 -10.28 13.65 10.20
CA GLU A 113 -9.30 14.43 9.43
C GLU A 113 -7.98 13.68 9.28
N ARG A 114 -7.49 13.07 10.37
CA ARG A 114 -6.28 12.25 10.34
C ARG A 114 -6.43 11.04 9.42
N MET A 115 -7.58 10.33 9.46
CA MET A 115 -7.81 9.16 8.61
C MET A 115 -7.83 9.55 7.13
N ILE A 116 -8.52 10.62 6.77
CA ILE A 116 -8.57 11.14 5.40
C ILE A 116 -7.19 11.63 4.95
N LYS A 117 -6.51 12.42 5.79
CA LYS A 117 -5.20 12.99 5.49
C LYS A 117 -4.17 11.93 5.12
N VAL A 118 -4.06 10.87 5.92
CA VAL A 118 -3.05 9.83 5.69
C VAL A 118 -3.51 8.80 4.66
N ASN A 119 -4.72 8.22 4.86
CA ASN A 119 -5.12 7.04 4.09
C ASN A 119 -5.69 7.36 2.70
N LEU A 120 -6.11 8.61 2.43
CA LEU A 120 -6.65 9.01 1.13
C LEU A 120 -5.82 10.12 0.49
N SER A 121 -5.66 11.27 1.16
CA SER A 121 -4.86 12.37 0.60
C SER A 121 -3.42 11.96 0.38
N GLY A 122 -2.83 11.16 1.29
CA GLY A 122 -1.47 10.62 1.13
C GLY A 122 -1.29 9.79 -0.13
N VAL A 123 -2.27 8.96 -0.50
CA VAL A 123 -2.25 8.19 -1.75
C VAL A 123 -2.26 9.12 -2.97
N PHE A 124 -3.07 10.17 -2.94
CA PHE A 124 -3.12 11.18 -3.98
C PHE A 124 -1.80 11.96 -4.07
N HIS A 125 -1.26 12.45 -2.95
CA HIS A 125 -0.02 13.24 -2.92
C HIS A 125 1.16 12.46 -3.50
N MET A 126 1.35 11.20 -3.08
CA MET A 126 2.41 10.35 -3.60
C MET A 126 2.23 10.05 -5.08
N SER A 127 1.00 9.70 -5.50
CA SER A 127 0.72 9.44 -6.93
C SER A 127 1.01 10.67 -7.78
N ARG A 128 0.61 11.87 -7.33
CA ARG A 128 0.88 13.14 -8.02
C ARG A 128 2.37 13.47 -8.08
N ALA A 129 3.09 13.29 -6.96
CA ALA A 129 4.52 13.62 -6.88
C ALA A 129 5.37 12.74 -7.82
N PHE A 130 5.01 11.46 -7.97
CA PHE A 130 5.78 10.50 -8.75
C PHE A 130 5.26 10.26 -10.16
N VAL A 131 4.15 10.87 -10.58
CA VAL A 131 3.56 10.62 -11.92
C VAL A 131 4.51 10.89 -13.07
N GLY A 132 5.39 11.90 -12.95
CA GLY A 132 6.39 12.21 -13.97
C GLY A 132 7.41 11.09 -14.16
N GLN A 133 7.87 10.48 -13.09
CA GLN A 133 8.80 9.35 -13.12
C GLN A 133 8.11 8.09 -13.67
N LEU A 134 6.87 7.83 -13.25
CA LEU A 134 6.07 6.71 -13.74
C LEU A 134 5.75 6.81 -15.24
N ARG A 135 5.58 8.03 -15.77
CA ARG A 135 5.48 8.27 -17.23
C ARG A 135 6.75 7.90 -17.97
N ALA A 136 7.91 8.27 -17.43
CA ALA A 136 9.21 7.97 -18.04
C ALA A 136 9.47 6.46 -18.14
N THR A 137 8.87 5.65 -17.25
CA THR A 137 9.07 4.20 -17.17
C THR A 137 7.87 3.38 -17.70
N SER A 138 6.77 4.02 -18.11
CA SER A 138 5.48 3.35 -18.36
C SER A 138 5.11 2.41 -17.21
N GLY A 139 5.23 2.92 -15.99
CA GLY A 139 5.25 2.15 -14.76
C GLY A 139 3.87 1.73 -14.24
N SER A 140 3.80 1.43 -12.95
CA SER A 140 2.53 1.05 -12.30
C SER A 140 2.38 1.61 -10.90
N ILE A 141 1.13 1.82 -10.48
CA ILE A 141 0.75 2.18 -9.10
C ILE A 141 -0.07 1.03 -8.52
N VAL A 142 0.27 0.58 -7.32
CA VAL A 142 -0.55 -0.34 -6.54
C VAL A 142 -0.91 0.31 -5.21
N ASN A 143 -2.20 0.53 -5.00
CA ASN A 143 -2.73 1.13 -3.79
C ASN A 143 -3.16 0.05 -2.79
N VAL A 144 -2.89 0.23 -1.51
CA VAL A 144 -3.42 -0.64 -0.46
C VAL A 144 -4.70 -0.04 0.11
N SER A 145 -5.85 -0.57 -0.35
CA SER A 145 -7.18 -0.28 0.19
C SER A 145 -7.46 -1.18 1.41
N SER A 146 -8.67 -1.68 1.55
CA SER A 146 -9.11 -2.63 2.60
C SER A 146 -10.49 -3.18 2.24
N VAL A 147 -10.89 -4.32 2.81
CA VAL A 147 -12.29 -4.77 2.83
C VAL A 147 -13.21 -3.71 3.46
N ALA A 148 -12.70 -2.89 4.38
CA ALA A 148 -13.43 -1.75 4.96
C ALA A 148 -13.83 -0.66 3.93
N GLY A 149 -13.26 -0.68 2.75
CA GLY A 149 -13.68 0.16 1.61
C GLY A 149 -14.81 -0.46 0.79
N PHE A 150 -15.24 -1.70 1.07
CA PHE A 150 -16.34 -2.40 0.40
C PHE A 150 -17.56 -2.56 1.30
N VAL A 151 -17.33 -2.84 2.58
CA VAL A 151 -18.38 -3.11 3.57
C VAL A 151 -18.20 -2.24 4.80
N ALA A 152 -19.29 -1.93 5.47
CA ALA A 152 -19.26 -1.18 6.71
C ALA A 152 -18.59 -1.98 7.83
N ILE A 153 -17.60 -1.37 8.48
CA ILE A 153 -16.97 -1.89 9.69
C ILE A 153 -17.19 -0.88 10.81
N SER A 154 -17.90 -1.29 11.86
CA SER A 154 -18.17 -0.43 13.01
C SER A 154 -16.90 0.04 13.71
N GLY A 155 -16.92 1.28 14.19
CA GLY A 155 -15.84 1.88 14.96
C GLY A 155 -14.60 2.29 14.16
N VAL A 156 -14.70 2.39 12.81
CA VAL A 156 -13.60 2.87 11.94
C VAL A 156 -14.14 3.68 10.76
N PHE A 157 -15.09 4.58 11.02
CA PHE A 157 -15.80 5.33 9.97
C PHE A 157 -14.85 6.14 9.05
N GLY A 158 -13.89 6.89 9.60
CA GLY A 158 -12.94 7.68 8.81
C GLY A 158 -11.99 6.79 7.99
N TYR A 159 -11.57 5.66 8.54
CA TYR A 159 -10.76 4.68 7.82
C TYR A 159 -11.54 4.04 6.66
N SER A 160 -12.79 3.60 6.92
CA SER A 160 -13.65 3.00 5.89
C SER A 160 -13.92 3.98 4.75
N ALA A 161 -14.27 5.23 5.06
CA ALA A 161 -14.46 6.28 4.06
C ALA A 161 -13.20 6.54 3.24
N ALA A 162 -12.04 6.65 3.89
CA ALA A 162 -10.75 6.82 3.19
C ALA A 162 -10.44 5.65 2.25
N LYS A 163 -10.63 4.40 2.71
CA LYS A 163 -10.34 3.21 1.89
C LYS A 163 -11.34 2.99 0.75
N ALA A 164 -12.60 3.42 0.91
CA ALA A 164 -13.56 3.53 -0.19
C ALA A 164 -13.14 4.62 -1.21
N GLY A 165 -12.65 5.77 -0.71
CA GLY A 165 -12.07 6.82 -1.54
C GLY A 165 -10.86 6.34 -2.35
N VAL A 166 -9.96 5.53 -1.76
CA VAL A 166 -8.82 4.93 -2.47
C VAL A 166 -9.27 4.04 -3.62
N ARG A 167 -10.36 3.26 -3.46
CA ARG A 167 -10.92 2.45 -4.56
C ARG A 167 -11.36 3.34 -5.72
N SER A 168 -12.13 4.40 -5.45
CA SER A 168 -12.56 5.35 -6.46
C SER A 168 -11.38 6.07 -7.12
N LEU A 169 -10.43 6.55 -6.33
CA LEU A 169 -9.21 7.20 -6.83
C LEU A 169 -8.39 6.26 -7.74
N THR A 170 -8.29 4.97 -7.40
CA THR A 170 -7.63 3.96 -8.24
C THR A 170 -8.25 3.91 -9.63
N GLN A 171 -9.59 3.91 -9.75
CA GLN A 171 -10.29 3.89 -11.02
C GLN A 171 -10.09 5.18 -11.82
N VAL A 172 -10.14 6.33 -11.15
CA VAL A 172 -9.90 7.64 -11.80
C VAL A 172 -8.49 7.71 -12.35
N LEU A 173 -7.48 7.40 -11.53
CA LEU A 173 -6.07 7.42 -11.97
C LEU A 173 -5.79 6.38 -13.08
N ALA A 174 -6.41 5.20 -13.03
CA ALA A 174 -6.29 4.21 -14.08
C ALA A 174 -6.80 4.73 -15.44
N ARG A 175 -7.90 5.48 -15.41
CA ARG A 175 -8.48 6.11 -16.61
C ARG A 175 -7.63 7.27 -17.13
N GLU A 176 -7.15 8.14 -16.23
CA GLU A 176 -6.38 9.33 -16.60
C GLU A 176 -4.97 8.99 -17.11
N LEU A 177 -4.31 8.01 -16.48
CA LEU A 177 -2.92 7.67 -16.76
C LEU A 177 -2.74 6.51 -17.74
N GLY A 178 -3.84 5.85 -18.12
CA GLY A 178 -3.79 4.68 -19.01
C GLY A 178 -3.21 5.00 -20.40
N ALA A 179 -3.47 6.19 -20.94
CA ALA A 179 -2.90 6.65 -22.22
C ALA A 179 -1.37 6.85 -22.15
N ASP A 180 -0.84 7.11 -20.95
CA ASP A 180 0.61 7.21 -20.68
C ASP A 180 1.27 5.83 -20.49
N GLY A 181 0.53 4.73 -20.63
CA GLY A 181 1.00 3.38 -20.39
C GLY A 181 1.09 2.99 -18.91
N ILE A 182 0.62 3.84 -17.99
CA ILE A 182 0.66 3.59 -16.54
C ILE A 182 -0.57 2.79 -16.14
N ARG A 183 -0.37 1.69 -15.41
CA ARG A 183 -1.45 0.92 -14.80
C ARG A 183 -1.63 1.30 -13.33
N VAL A 184 -2.88 1.42 -12.89
CA VAL A 184 -3.21 1.76 -11.50
C VAL A 184 -4.22 0.76 -10.97
N ASN A 185 -3.82 -0.03 -9.96
CA ASN A 185 -4.66 -1.04 -9.34
C ASN A 185 -4.59 -0.93 -7.81
N ALA A 186 -5.42 -1.67 -7.12
CA ALA A 186 -5.40 -1.75 -5.67
C ALA A 186 -5.55 -3.20 -5.19
N VAL A 187 -5.05 -3.47 -3.99
CA VAL A 187 -5.40 -4.63 -3.18
C VAL A 187 -6.29 -4.21 -2.01
N ALA A 188 -7.17 -5.09 -1.57
CA ALA A 188 -8.04 -4.87 -0.41
C ALA A 188 -7.89 -5.99 0.61
N PRO A 189 -6.91 -5.88 1.52
CA PRO A 189 -6.72 -6.84 2.58
C PRO A 189 -7.88 -6.85 3.59
N SER A 190 -8.16 -8.03 4.16
CA SER A 190 -8.95 -8.20 5.38
C SER A 190 -8.06 -8.05 6.61
N VAL A 191 -8.30 -8.82 7.67
CA VAL A 191 -7.45 -8.80 8.88
C VAL A 191 -6.16 -9.56 8.61
N ILE A 192 -5.06 -8.82 8.61
CA ILE A 192 -3.69 -9.35 8.42
C ILE A 192 -2.95 -9.34 9.75
N ALA A 193 -2.15 -10.36 10.00
CA ALA A 193 -1.36 -10.55 11.22
C ALA A 193 -0.17 -9.56 11.27
N THR A 194 -0.44 -8.32 11.67
CA THR A 194 0.51 -7.21 11.75
C THR A 194 0.53 -6.60 13.14
N ARG A 195 1.53 -5.77 13.43
CA ARG A 195 1.58 -4.94 14.66
C ARG A 195 0.36 -4.03 14.79
N MET A 196 -0.16 -3.51 13.69
CA MET A 196 -1.36 -2.67 13.65
C MET A 196 -2.60 -3.40 14.18
N THR A 197 -2.70 -4.71 13.98
CA THR A 197 -3.86 -5.53 14.36
C THR A 197 -3.73 -6.19 15.73
N ILE A 198 -2.56 -6.10 16.41
CA ILE A 198 -2.34 -6.71 17.74
C ILE A 198 -3.46 -6.38 18.73
N PRO A 199 -3.89 -5.11 18.93
CA PRO A 199 -4.93 -4.80 19.90
C PRO A 199 -6.26 -5.48 19.57
N ARG A 200 -6.62 -5.59 18.29
CA ARG A 200 -7.85 -6.23 17.85
C ARG A 200 -7.81 -7.75 17.92
N ARG A 201 -6.63 -8.33 17.75
CA ARG A 201 -6.44 -9.80 17.88
C ARG A 201 -6.64 -10.32 19.30
N GLN A 202 -6.51 -9.45 20.30
CA GLN A 202 -6.79 -9.77 21.71
C GLN A 202 -8.28 -9.75 22.04
N ASP A 203 -9.11 -9.14 21.20
CA ASP A 203 -10.57 -9.13 21.31
C ASP A 203 -11.13 -10.42 20.67
N LYS A 204 -11.49 -11.38 21.52
CA LYS A 204 -12.01 -12.68 21.09
C LYS A 204 -13.31 -12.54 20.29
N GLU A 205 -14.23 -11.66 20.71
CA GLU A 205 -15.51 -11.47 20.04
C GLU A 205 -15.31 -10.90 18.62
N PHE A 206 -14.38 -9.94 18.49
CA PHE A 206 -13.99 -9.41 17.19
C PHE A 206 -13.40 -10.51 16.30
N MET A 207 -12.49 -11.32 16.84
CA MET A 207 -11.85 -12.40 16.08
C MET A 207 -12.83 -13.49 15.66
N ASP A 208 -13.72 -13.94 16.57
CA ASP A 208 -14.75 -14.93 16.26
C ASP A 208 -15.66 -14.42 15.11
N ARG A 209 -16.04 -13.15 15.14
CA ARG A 209 -16.84 -12.49 14.11
C ARG A 209 -16.12 -12.40 12.76
N VAL A 210 -14.82 -12.10 12.76
CA VAL A 210 -14.01 -12.07 11.55
C VAL A 210 -13.84 -13.47 10.97
N MET A 211 -13.51 -14.45 11.82
CA MET A 211 -13.27 -15.83 11.38
C MET A 211 -14.52 -16.51 10.86
N SER A 212 -15.70 -16.25 11.47
CA SER A 212 -16.97 -16.79 10.97
C SER A 212 -17.33 -16.33 9.55
N ARG A 213 -16.76 -15.20 9.10
CA ARG A 213 -16.91 -14.65 7.76
C ARG A 213 -15.72 -14.90 6.84
N THR A 214 -14.70 -15.63 7.28
CA THR A 214 -13.49 -15.89 6.52
C THR A 214 -13.41 -17.36 6.13
N PRO A 215 -13.88 -17.77 4.93
CA PRO A 215 -13.90 -19.18 4.51
C PRO A 215 -12.55 -19.89 4.58
N SER A 216 -11.43 -19.15 4.39
CA SER A 216 -10.09 -19.73 4.53
C SER A 216 -9.74 -20.16 5.97
N GLY A 217 -10.54 -19.77 6.98
CA GLY A 217 -10.38 -20.17 8.37
C GLY A 217 -9.16 -19.62 9.10
N ARG A 218 -8.44 -18.66 8.49
CA ARG A 218 -7.27 -17.99 9.09
C ARG A 218 -7.24 -16.50 8.77
N MET A 219 -6.50 -15.76 9.58
CA MET A 219 -6.06 -14.42 9.17
C MET A 219 -5.07 -14.53 8.00
N GLY A 220 -4.94 -13.47 7.24
CA GLY A 220 -3.85 -13.35 6.29
C GLY A 220 -2.53 -13.00 7.00
N ASP A 221 -1.42 -13.40 6.40
CA ASP A 221 -0.09 -12.95 6.74
C ASP A 221 0.33 -11.78 5.81
N PRO A 222 1.33 -10.96 6.17
CA PRO A 222 1.82 -9.88 5.31
C PRO A 222 2.19 -10.35 3.90
N GLU A 223 2.72 -11.55 3.76
CA GLU A 223 3.10 -12.18 2.49
C GLU A 223 1.90 -12.48 1.59
N ASP A 224 0.73 -12.82 2.18
CA ASP A 224 -0.51 -13.01 1.42
C ASP A 224 -0.93 -11.72 0.68
N VAL A 225 -0.50 -10.54 1.19
CA VAL A 225 -0.77 -9.23 0.56
C VAL A 225 0.36 -8.83 -0.40
N ALA A 226 1.60 -9.15 -0.05
CA ALA A 226 2.78 -8.75 -0.80
C ALA A 226 2.78 -9.32 -2.23
N TRP A 227 2.55 -10.62 -2.40
CA TRP A 227 2.58 -11.25 -3.71
C TRP A 227 1.48 -10.78 -4.67
N PRO A 228 0.22 -10.56 -4.28
CA PRO A 228 -0.78 -9.86 -5.10
C PRO A 228 -0.34 -8.46 -5.54
N ILE A 229 0.36 -7.69 -4.68
CA ILE A 229 0.93 -6.38 -5.05
C ILE A 229 1.97 -6.56 -6.16
N VAL A 230 2.93 -7.48 -5.98
CA VAL A 230 3.96 -7.81 -6.98
C VAL A 230 3.31 -8.24 -8.31
N PHE A 231 2.31 -9.12 -8.26
CA PHE A 231 1.56 -9.54 -9.45
C PHE A 231 0.91 -8.37 -10.18
N LEU A 232 0.16 -7.51 -9.47
CA LEU A 232 -0.52 -6.36 -10.06
C LEU A 232 0.46 -5.34 -10.65
N ALA A 233 1.67 -5.21 -10.07
CA ALA A 233 2.71 -4.36 -10.61
C ALA A 233 3.39 -4.97 -11.86
N SER A 234 3.41 -6.28 -12.00
CA SER A 234 4.17 -7.01 -13.01
C SER A 234 3.58 -6.93 -14.43
N PRO A 235 4.36 -7.30 -15.46
CA PRO A 235 3.85 -7.46 -16.83
C PRO A 235 2.78 -8.54 -16.98
N LEU A 236 2.65 -9.49 -16.04
CA LEU A 236 1.58 -10.49 -16.04
C LEU A 236 0.19 -9.83 -15.91
N ALA A 237 0.11 -8.67 -15.25
CA ALA A 237 -1.12 -7.89 -15.10
C ALA A 237 -1.29 -6.79 -16.19
N CYS A 238 -0.67 -6.95 -17.36
CA CYS A 238 -0.62 -5.90 -18.39
C CYS A 238 -1.98 -5.44 -18.93
N TYR A 239 -3.04 -6.23 -18.75
CA TYR A 239 -4.42 -5.86 -19.14
C TYR A 239 -5.35 -5.69 -17.94
N ILE A 240 -4.77 -5.59 -16.72
CA ILE A 240 -5.49 -5.31 -15.47
C ILE A 240 -5.22 -3.86 -15.11
N ASN A 241 -6.28 -3.02 -15.15
CA ASN A 241 -6.20 -1.61 -14.85
C ASN A 241 -7.50 -1.11 -14.18
N GLY A 242 -7.41 -0.40 -13.06
CA GLY A 242 -8.54 0.11 -12.30
C GLY A 242 -9.21 -0.90 -11.35
N VAL A 243 -8.64 -2.10 -11.16
CA VAL A 243 -9.21 -3.11 -10.27
C VAL A 243 -8.84 -2.84 -8.82
N THR A 244 -9.72 -3.21 -7.90
CA THR A 244 -9.40 -3.42 -6.49
C THR A 244 -9.58 -4.90 -6.17
N LEU A 245 -8.48 -5.60 -5.98
CA LEU A 245 -8.43 -7.05 -5.75
C LEU A 245 -8.57 -7.35 -4.27
N PRO A 246 -9.66 -8.03 -3.81
CA PRO A 246 -9.73 -8.51 -2.44
C PRO A 246 -8.63 -9.53 -2.13
N VAL A 247 -7.99 -9.37 -0.97
CA VAL A 247 -6.99 -10.30 -0.41
C VAL A 247 -7.45 -10.61 1.02
N ASP A 248 -8.51 -11.41 1.13
CA ASP A 248 -9.37 -11.43 2.31
C ASP A 248 -9.80 -12.83 2.78
N GLY A 249 -9.26 -13.87 2.20
CA GLY A 249 -9.64 -15.25 2.52
C GLY A 249 -11.12 -15.58 2.26
N GLY A 250 -11.79 -14.79 1.43
CA GLY A 250 -13.20 -14.94 1.08
C GLY A 250 -14.15 -14.12 1.96
N TYR A 251 -13.65 -13.22 2.81
CA TYR A 251 -14.45 -12.39 3.73
C TYR A 251 -15.58 -11.60 3.03
N LEU A 252 -15.34 -11.10 1.81
CA LEU A 252 -16.35 -10.35 1.04
C LEU A 252 -17.30 -11.25 0.24
N ALA A 253 -17.07 -12.55 0.18
CA ALA A 253 -17.92 -13.50 -0.53
C ALA A 253 -19.05 -14.08 0.34
N THR A 254 -19.08 -13.70 1.65
CA THR A 254 -20.05 -14.20 2.65
C THR A 254 -20.88 -13.08 3.26
#